data_2d30b8baccb2c8ce32945d1d945f5b3b
#
_entry.id   2d30b8baccb2c8ce32945d1d945f5b3b
#
_cell.length_a   1.000
_cell.length_b   1.000
_cell.length_c   1.000
_cell.angle_alpha   90.00
_cell.angle_beta   90.00
_cell.angle_gamma   90.00
#
_symmetry.space_group_name_H-M   'P 1'
#
loop_
_entity.id
_entity.type
_entity.pdbx_description
1 polymer ?
#
loop_
_entity_poly.entity_id
_entity_poly.type
_entity_poly.pdbx_seq_one_letter_code
_entity_poly.pdbx_strand_id
1 'polypeptide(L)'
;MVNKEIAELSVLQSITTTETITSPSNARVRSTMKLRDAAVRRETGLTLIDGQREIQRCLTAKKEIVEIFFDADSFASLSDTDKKNFELLLREASAQHASLTPLSTRPFSKIAFGNRNEGLVAVARFHAGVL
;
A
#
# COMPACT_ATOMS: atom_id res chain seq x y z
N MET A 1 -11.20 -23.05 19.10
CA MET A 1 -11.62 -22.54 17.78
C MET A 1 -11.04 -21.15 17.57
N VAL A 2 -10.30 -20.98 16.51
CA VAL A 2 -9.66 -19.69 16.24
C VAL A 2 -10.71 -18.70 15.73
N ASN A 3 -10.75 -17.51 16.34
CA ASN A 3 -11.62 -16.44 15.91
C ASN A 3 -11.22 -16.02 14.49
N LYS A 4 -12.20 -15.76 13.64
CA LYS A 4 -11.98 -15.34 12.26
C LYS A 4 -11.06 -14.11 12.15
N GLU A 5 -11.25 -13.13 13.04
CA GLU A 5 -10.41 -11.93 13.08
C GLU A 5 -8.95 -12.26 13.38
N ILE A 6 -8.70 -13.19 14.29
CA ILE A 6 -7.33 -13.62 14.64
C ILE A 6 -6.70 -14.32 13.45
N ALA A 7 -7.46 -15.16 12.74
CA ALA A 7 -6.95 -15.84 11.54
C ALA A 7 -6.60 -14.85 10.43
N GLU A 8 -7.44 -13.84 10.22
CA GLU A 8 -7.20 -12.80 9.22
C GLU A 8 -5.97 -11.96 9.55
N LEU A 9 -5.81 -11.57 10.83
CA LEU A 9 -4.63 -10.85 11.29
C LEU A 9 -3.37 -11.68 11.10
N SER A 10 -3.43 -12.99 11.39
CA SER A 10 -2.28 -13.88 11.19
C SER A 10 -1.85 -13.95 9.74
N VAL A 11 -2.81 -13.99 8.82
CA VAL A 11 -2.54 -14.01 7.38
C VAL A 11 -1.84 -12.71 6.96
N LEU A 12 -2.37 -11.55 7.38
CA LEU A 12 -1.74 -10.28 7.06
C LEU A 12 -0.34 -10.17 7.66
N GLN A 13 -0.17 -10.58 8.92
CA GLN A 13 1.13 -10.55 9.58
C GLN A 13 2.15 -11.41 8.86
N SER A 14 1.73 -12.53 8.27
CA SER A 14 2.65 -13.42 7.55
C SER A 14 3.16 -12.82 6.24
N ILE A 15 2.44 -11.88 5.65
CA ILE A 15 2.83 -11.25 4.38
C ILE A 15 3.32 -9.82 4.53
N THR A 16 3.12 -9.17 5.67
CA THR A 16 3.64 -7.82 5.90
C THR A 16 5.12 -7.87 6.27
N THR A 17 5.86 -6.88 5.82
CA THR A 17 7.33 -6.85 5.98
C THR A 17 7.78 -6.00 7.15
N THR A 18 6.88 -5.27 7.80
CA THR A 18 7.22 -4.40 8.93
C THR A 18 6.06 -4.33 9.93
N GLU A 19 6.37 -3.82 11.11
CA GLU A 19 5.35 -3.50 12.11
C GLU A 19 4.54 -2.29 11.66
N THR A 20 3.34 -2.12 12.21
CA THR A 20 2.48 -0.98 11.89
C THR A 20 3.15 0.33 12.28
N ILE A 21 3.27 1.23 11.31
CA ILE A 21 3.79 2.57 11.55
C ILE A 21 2.65 3.45 12.06
N THR A 22 2.85 4.05 13.23
CA THR A 22 1.83 4.86 13.89
C THR A 22 2.11 6.36 13.86
N SER A 23 3.35 6.77 13.60
CA SER A 23 3.73 8.17 13.61
C SER A 23 3.65 8.80 12.22
N PRO A 24 2.91 9.93 12.07
CA PRO A 24 2.88 10.68 10.81
C PRO A 24 4.21 11.36 10.47
N SER A 25 5.12 11.46 11.45
CA SER A 25 6.46 12.03 11.21
C SER A 25 7.53 10.97 10.93
N ASN A 26 7.12 9.70 10.78
CA ASN A 26 8.03 8.63 10.41
C ASN A 26 8.77 8.97 9.11
N ALA A 27 10.07 8.67 9.05
CA ALA A 27 10.91 9.01 7.91
C ALA A 27 10.42 8.41 6.59
N ARG A 28 9.91 7.16 6.61
CA ARG A 28 9.38 6.51 5.41
C ARG A 28 8.10 7.17 4.93
N VAL A 29 7.24 7.58 5.85
CA VAL A 29 6.02 8.32 5.52
C VAL A 29 6.39 9.64 4.85
N ARG A 30 7.33 10.36 5.42
CA ARG A 30 7.79 11.65 4.88
C ARG A 30 8.41 11.49 3.49
N SER A 31 9.26 10.50 3.30
CA SER A 31 9.88 10.23 1.99
C SER A 31 8.83 9.88 0.93
N THR A 32 7.83 9.11 1.32
CA THR A 32 6.75 8.71 0.42
C THR A 32 5.89 9.90 0.02
N MET A 33 5.57 10.79 0.97
CA MET A 33 4.84 12.03 0.68
C MET A 33 5.52 12.87 -0.39
N LYS A 34 6.85 12.92 -0.38
CA LYS A 34 7.61 13.71 -1.34
C LYS A 34 7.40 13.26 -2.78
N LEU A 35 6.96 12.02 -2.99
CA LEU A 35 6.66 11.50 -4.33
C LEU A 35 5.44 12.15 -4.98
N ARG A 36 4.70 12.99 -4.25
CA ARG A 36 3.66 13.82 -4.84
C ARG A 36 4.26 14.97 -5.67
N ASP A 37 5.54 15.27 -5.47
CA ASP A 37 6.28 16.28 -6.23
C ASP A 37 6.88 15.66 -7.49
N ALA A 38 6.60 16.26 -8.65
CA ALA A 38 7.07 15.77 -9.94
C ALA A 38 8.60 15.73 -10.04
N ALA A 39 9.31 16.69 -9.44
CA ALA A 39 10.75 16.71 -9.44
C ALA A 39 11.33 15.52 -8.69
N VAL A 40 10.73 15.18 -7.56
CA VAL A 40 11.17 14.02 -6.76
C VAL A 40 10.91 12.71 -7.52
N ARG A 41 9.78 12.61 -8.21
CA ARG A 41 9.50 11.43 -9.05
C ARG A 41 10.54 11.27 -10.15
N ARG A 42 10.90 12.35 -10.84
CA ARG A 42 11.92 12.30 -11.89
C ARG A 42 13.30 11.91 -11.35
N GLU A 43 13.62 12.44 -10.18
CA GLU A 43 14.92 12.18 -9.54
C GLU A 43 15.04 10.75 -9.05
N THR A 44 13.97 10.19 -8.49
CA THR A 44 13.98 8.86 -7.87
C THR A 44 13.59 7.74 -8.84
N GLY A 45 12.87 8.03 -9.90
CA GLY A 45 12.28 7.01 -10.77
C GLY A 45 11.08 6.31 -10.13
N LEU A 46 10.50 6.90 -9.08
CA LEU A 46 9.37 6.33 -8.34
C LEU A 46 8.14 7.20 -8.48
N THR A 47 6.97 6.58 -8.44
CA THR A 47 5.70 7.28 -8.48
C THR A 47 4.72 6.64 -7.50
N LEU A 48 3.63 7.33 -7.21
CA LEU A 48 2.57 6.82 -6.35
C LEU A 48 1.36 6.41 -7.19
N ILE A 49 0.75 5.31 -6.79
CA ILE A 49 -0.46 4.79 -7.42
C ILE A 49 -1.50 4.65 -6.33
N ASP A 50 -2.62 5.33 -6.49
CA ASP A 50 -3.70 5.34 -5.50
C ASP A 50 -4.83 4.41 -5.92
N GLY A 51 -5.30 3.62 -4.98
CA GLY A 51 -6.51 2.84 -5.14
C GLY A 51 -6.31 1.42 -5.63
N GLN A 52 -7.23 0.57 -5.22
CA GLN A 52 -7.17 -0.86 -5.48
C GLN A 52 -7.16 -1.19 -6.97
N ARG A 53 -8.01 -0.52 -7.73
CA ARG A 53 -8.17 -0.77 -9.16
C ARG A 53 -6.89 -0.49 -9.94
N GLU A 54 -6.27 0.66 -9.68
CA GLU A 54 -5.06 1.06 -10.39
C GLU A 54 -3.86 0.20 -9.99
N ILE A 55 -3.77 -0.17 -8.71
CA ILE A 55 -2.72 -1.07 -8.24
C ILE A 55 -2.89 -2.45 -8.88
N GLN A 56 -4.13 -2.95 -8.97
CA GLN A 56 -4.40 -4.23 -9.61
C GLN A 56 -3.99 -4.22 -11.09
N ARG A 57 -4.25 -3.13 -11.79
CA ARG A 57 -3.83 -2.98 -13.20
C ARG A 57 -2.31 -3.06 -13.34
N CYS A 58 -1.59 -2.44 -12.42
CA CYS A 58 -0.13 -2.50 -12.43
C CYS A 58 0.38 -3.91 -12.20
N LEU A 59 -0.20 -4.63 -11.24
CA LEU A 59 0.17 -6.01 -10.96
C LEU A 59 -0.10 -6.92 -12.17
N THR A 60 -1.26 -6.77 -12.78
CA THR A 60 -1.66 -7.55 -13.96
C THR A 60 -0.71 -7.28 -15.14
N ALA A 61 -0.29 -6.03 -15.31
CA ALA A 61 0.63 -5.63 -16.37
C ALA A 61 2.10 -5.92 -16.04
N LYS A 62 2.37 -6.53 -14.88
CA LYS A 62 3.72 -6.83 -14.41
C LYS A 62 4.61 -5.59 -14.26
N LYS A 63 4.01 -4.45 -13.95
CA LYS A 63 4.76 -3.25 -13.59
C LYS A 63 5.37 -3.44 -12.22
N GLU A 64 6.56 -2.91 -12.02
CA GLU A 64 7.28 -3.09 -10.75
C GLU A 64 6.68 -2.23 -9.65
N ILE A 65 6.02 -2.87 -8.69
CA ILE A 65 5.58 -2.23 -7.46
C ILE A 65 6.62 -2.52 -6.40
N VAL A 66 7.18 -1.46 -5.82
CA VAL A 66 8.23 -1.56 -4.81
C VAL A 66 7.62 -1.80 -3.44
N GLU A 67 6.55 -1.10 -3.13
CA GLU A 67 5.93 -1.14 -1.82
C GLU A 67 4.45 -0.78 -1.91
N ILE A 68 3.64 -1.39 -1.04
CA ILE A 68 2.27 -0.98 -0.82
C ILE A 68 2.11 -0.56 0.64
N PHE A 69 1.64 0.66 0.86
CA PHE A 69 1.21 1.14 2.17
C PHE A 69 -0.31 0.94 2.26
N PHE A 70 -0.78 0.43 3.38
CA PHE A 70 -2.22 0.27 3.57
C PHE A 70 -2.64 0.72 4.97
N ASP A 71 -3.89 1.20 5.05
CA ASP A 71 -4.48 1.67 6.29
C ASP A 71 -5.01 0.46 7.07
N ALA A 72 -4.26 0.03 8.08
CA ALA A 72 -4.60 -1.14 8.87
C ALA A 72 -5.92 -0.97 9.64
N ASP A 73 -6.22 0.26 10.07
CA ASP A 73 -7.46 0.54 10.81
C ASP A 73 -8.68 0.45 9.89
N SER A 74 -8.57 1.02 8.68
CA SER A 74 -9.65 0.93 7.69
C SER A 74 -9.89 -0.50 7.24
N PHE A 75 -8.82 -1.28 7.08
CA PHE A 75 -8.93 -2.69 6.73
C PHE A 75 -9.81 -3.44 7.73
N ALA A 76 -9.62 -3.18 9.03
CA ALA A 76 -10.38 -3.85 10.08
C ALA A 76 -11.89 -3.58 9.97
N SER A 77 -12.29 -2.48 9.33
CA SER A 77 -13.69 -2.07 9.18
C SER A 77 -14.35 -2.58 7.88
N LEU A 78 -13.61 -3.24 7.02
CA LEU A 78 -14.15 -3.71 5.74
C LEU A 78 -15.09 -4.90 5.92
N SER A 79 -16.00 -5.09 4.95
CA SER A 79 -16.83 -6.28 4.87
C SER A 79 -15.94 -7.51 4.61
N ASP A 80 -16.47 -8.71 4.87
CA ASP A 80 -15.71 -9.93 4.62
C ASP A 80 -15.28 -10.06 3.16
N THR A 81 -16.15 -9.69 2.23
CA THR A 81 -15.84 -9.74 0.80
C THR A 81 -14.73 -8.76 0.44
N ASP A 82 -14.80 -7.53 0.95
CA ASP A 82 -13.80 -6.52 0.68
C ASP A 82 -12.45 -6.87 1.31
N LYS A 83 -12.46 -7.41 2.53
CA LYS A 83 -11.24 -7.91 3.17
C LYS A 83 -10.56 -8.98 2.33
N LYS A 84 -11.35 -9.91 1.81
CA LYS A 84 -10.82 -10.99 0.98
C LYS A 84 -10.19 -10.46 -0.30
N ASN A 85 -10.86 -9.54 -0.97
CA ASN A 85 -10.33 -8.92 -2.19
C ASN A 85 -9.05 -8.15 -1.92
N PHE A 86 -9.02 -7.42 -0.81
CA PHE A 86 -7.85 -6.66 -0.38
C PHE A 86 -6.66 -7.60 -0.10
N GLU A 87 -6.90 -8.68 0.62
CA GLU A 87 -5.86 -9.69 0.91
C GLU A 87 -5.31 -10.33 -0.35
N LEU A 88 -6.18 -10.66 -1.30
CA LEU A 88 -5.76 -11.26 -2.56
C LEU A 88 -4.81 -10.32 -3.32
N LEU A 89 -5.13 -9.03 -3.35
CA LEU A 89 -4.28 -8.04 -3.98
C LEU A 89 -2.92 -7.95 -3.28
N LEU A 90 -2.91 -7.89 -1.95
CA LEU A 90 -1.67 -7.83 -1.18
C LEU A 90 -0.82 -9.08 -1.37
N ARG A 91 -1.44 -10.25 -1.43
CA ARG A 91 -0.73 -11.52 -1.69
C ARG A 91 -0.09 -11.52 -3.07
N GLU A 92 -0.82 -11.05 -4.08
CA GLU A 92 -0.29 -10.95 -5.44
C GLU A 92 0.91 -10.00 -5.50
N ALA A 93 0.80 -8.85 -4.83
CA ALA A 93 1.90 -7.90 -4.76
C ALA A 93 3.12 -8.49 -4.06
N SER A 94 2.91 -9.20 -2.95
CA SER A 94 3.97 -9.87 -2.22
C SER A 94 4.65 -10.94 -3.08
N ALA A 95 3.87 -11.70 -3.85
CA ALA A 95 4.41 -12.70 -4.78
C ALA A 95 5.27 -12.07 -5.87
N GLN A 96 5.03 -10.81 -6.20
CA GLN A 96 5.84 -10.05 -7.15
C GLN A 96 6.93 -9.22 -6.44
N HIS A 97 7.24 -9.55 -5.19
CA HIS A 97 8.33 -9.00 -4.39
C HIS A 97 8.10 -7.57 -3.87
N ALA A 98 6.87 -7.08 -3.86
CA ALA A 98 6.56 -5.80 -3.23
C ALA A 98 6.61 -5.94 -1.71
N SER A 99 7.11 -4.91 -1.02
CA SER A 99 7.03 -4.81 0.43
C SER A 99 5.63 -4.35 0.81
N LEU A 100 5.09 -4.87 1.90
CA LEU A 100 3.77 -4.49 2.41
C LEU A 100 3.94 -3.84 3.77
N THR A 101 3.50 -2.59 3.91
CA THR A 101 3.71 -1.82 5.14
C THR A 101 2.38 -1.29 5.67
N PRO A 102 1.95 -1.79 6.82
CA PRO A 102 0.72 -1.29 7.45
C PRO A 102 0.97 0.06 8.13
N LEU A 103 0.03 0.97 7.96
CA LEU A 103 0.03 2.26 8.65
C LEU A 103 -1.27 2.40 9.43
N SER A 104 -1.23 3.07 10.58
CA SER A 104 -2.47 3.52 11.17
C SER A 104 -3.03 4.67 10.33
N THR A 105 -4.31 5.00 10.54
CA THR A 105 -5.03 5.97 9.69
C THR A 105 -4.33 7.32 9.60
N ARG A 106 -3.77 7.81 10.70
CA ARG A 106 -3.16 9.13 10.74
C ARG A 106 -1.93 9.25 9.82
N PRO A 107 -0.91 8.39 9.92
CA PRO A 107 0.19 8.45 8.95
C PRO A 107 -0.26 8.10 7.54
N PHE A 108 -1.22 7.19 7.37
CA PHE A 108 -1.72 6.85 6.04
C PHE A 108 -2.34 8.07 5.36
N SER A 109 -3.09 8.90 6.09
CA SER A 109 -3.71 10.10 5.53
C SER A 109 -2.70 11.11 5.00
N LYS A 110 -1.44 11.04 5.45
CA LYS A 110 -0.38 11.91 4.94
C LYS A 110 0.07 11.56 3.54
N ILE A 111 -0.02 10.29 3.17
CA ILE A 111 0.42 9.84 1.84
C ILE A 111 -0.74 9.65 0.85
N ALA A 112 -1.96 9.44 1.35
CA ALA A 112 -3.15 9.26 0.51
C ALA A 112 -3.53 10.56 -0.20
N PHE A 113 -4.08 10.43 -1.41
CA PHE A 113 -4.46 11.58 -2.21
C PHE A 113 -5.90 11.98 -1.94
N GLY A 114 -6.08 13.14 -1.29
CA GLY A 114 -7.38 13.79 -1.13
C GLY A 114 -8.48 12.92 -0.55
N ASN A 115 -9.68 13.04 -1.12
CA ASN A 115 -10.87 12.34 -0.66
C ASN A 115 -11.01 10.92 -1.24
N ARG A 116 -10.07 10.49 -2.07
CA ARG A 116 -10.09 9.16 -2.68
C ARG A 116 -9.27 8.17 -1.87
N ASN A 117 -9.58 8.09 -0.60
CA ASN A 117 -8.86 7.19 0.29
C ASN A 117 -9.52 5.81 0.26
N GLU A 118 -8.97 4.89 -0.54
CA GLU A 118 -9.43 3.51 -0.60
C GLU A 118 -8.62 2.60 0.31
N GLY A 119 -7.75 3.18 1.13
CA GLY A 119 -7.02 2.43 2.13
C GLY A 119 -5.71 1.81 1.66
N LEU A 120 -5.27 2.09 0.43
CA LEU A 120 -3.96 1.62 -0.03
C LEU A 120 -3.34 2.54 -1.07
N VAL A 121 -2.02 2.68 -0.99
CA VAL A 121 -1.20 3.47 -1.92
C VAL A 121 0.05 2.66 -2.23
N ALA A 122 0.38 2.53 -3.50
CA ALA A 122 1.57 1.82 -3.94
C ALA A 122 2.66 2.78 -4.38
N VAL A 123 3.90 2.39 -4.15
CA VAL A 123 5.08 3.03 -4.73
C VAL A 123 5.54 2.14 -5.87
N ALA A 124 5.58 2.67 -7.08
CA ALA A 124 5.96 1.92 -8.26
C ALA A 124 7.17 2.55 -8.93
N ARG A 125 7.99 1.71 -9.56
CA ARG A 125 9.14 2.19 -10.33
C ARG A 125 8.71 2.39 -11.78
N PHE A 126 9.18 3.47 -12.38
CA PHE A 126 8.95 3.72 -13.79
C PHE A 126 10.27 4.01 -14.49
N HIS A 127 10.28 3.82 -15.81
CA HIS A 127 11.43 4.16 -16.64
C HIS A 127 11.16 5.48 -17.36
N ALA A 128 12.19 6.31 -17.50
CA ALA A 128 12.09 7.59 -18.19
C ALA A 128 11.50 7.38 -19.60
N GLY A 129 10.48 8.18 -19.94
CA GLY A 129 9.83 8.11 -21.24
C GLY A 129 8.62 7.17 -21.31
N VAL A 130 8.29 6.47 -20.23
CA VAL A 130 7.19 5.49 -20.21
C VAL A 130 6.02 5.97 -19.34
N LEU A 131 6.08 7.17 -18.88
CA LEU A 131 4.98 7.75 -18.09
C LEU A 131 3.79 8.10 -18.95
#